data_232e1111a6e363aee83d23f34f16e11e
#
_entry.id   232e1111a6e363aee83d23f34f16e11e
#
_cell.length_a   1.000
_cell.length_b   1.000
_cell.length_c   1.000
_cell.angle_alpha   90.00
_cell.angle_beta   90.00
_cell.angle_gamma   90.00
#
_symmetry.space_group_name_H-M   'P 1'
#
loop_
_entity.id
_entity.type
_entity.pdbx_description
1 polymer ?
#
loop_
_entity_poly.entity_id
_entity_poly.type
_entity_poly.pdbx_seq_one_letter_code
_entity_poly.pdbx_strand_id
1 'polypeptide(L)'
;MKEIKGDYMINKLGWKIGGEQGEGLESTAEIFSTVVNTLGYHMYSTRDFASRIKGGHSNSKICISEEKINVIDYKTDILIAFDQATLDSYIPELDENSIIIADAKIKPEISEEIKGLVAIFPITDLAKEIAHPIIKNIITLGICSALLDIDSKLFYDMIESKFSSKGEEIVNTNIQAFDKGREIMSEFMAENNINDKYYLKKLNPTHKNMWLIGNHAAGLGALVAGCRLYAGYPITPATEIMEYLFDKLPMVNGAYIQTEDEIAALGVAIGANFAGVRAMTATSGPGISLMTEFLGMAAMAEQPVVIVDVQRGGPSSGLPTKTEQSDIFHAVYGGTGDASRIVLAPISVEDCFYTMIDAFNMAEKYQTPVIVLMDLQLGMNKETVPSFDFNRVQIDRGNLLKQEEITEEDIIYFKRYTTDVLVSNRTIPGQKGGIHNANSYEHSVVGLPSEVKRNTVRQKEKRANKIESALVERPFVLNEYNDEKDILLVGVNSTYGVLNKAAKQLKEQGMKIDTMQIRQIYPVAQAVRDTFDKYRKIYIVEHNHNKQLRTVIASKYHNSEKIASLLKYDGDIYYTHQLVEQLLEEEK
;
A
#
# COMPACT_ATOMS: atom_id res chain seq x y z
N MET A 1 -25.85 16.45 33.66
CA MET A 1 -26.06 16.85 32.25
C MET A 1 -25.15 18.04 31.98
N LYS A 2 -24.06 17.87 31.27
CA LYS A 2 -23.23 18.99 30.81
C LYS A 2 -23.76 19.46 29.47
N GLU A 3 -24.15 20.74 29.38
CA GLU A 3 -24.42 21.38 28.08
C GLU A 3 -23.13 21.32 27.23
N ILE A 4 -23.20 20.61 26.13
CA ILE A 4 -22.14 20.61 25.11
C ILE A 4 -22.40 21.80 24.20
N LYS A 5 -21.74 22.93 24.50
CA LYS A 5 -21.80 24.15 23.67
C LYS A 5 -20.62 24.15 22.70
N GLY A 6 -20.88 24.28 21.42
CA GLY A 6 -19.91 24.68 20.43
C GLY A 6 -20.28 24.21 19.03
N ASP A 7 -20.31 25.14 18.07
CA ASP A 7 -20.30 24.85 16.64
C ASP A 7 -19.04 24.08 16.27
N TYR A 8 -19.09 22.74 16.28
CA TYR A 8 -17.99 21.91 15.81
C TYR A 8 -18.17 21.59 14.32
N MET A 9 -17.75 22.48 13.47
CA MET A 9 -17.36 22.09 12.12
C MET A 9 -16.18 21.13 12.24
N ILE A 10 -16.36 19.86 11.88
CA ILE A 10 -15.34 18.84 12.04
C ILE A 10 -14.40 18.92 10.85
N ASN A 11 -13.24 19.55 11.03
CA ASN A 11 -12.14 19.46 10.05
C ASN A 11 -11.53 18.06 9.99
N LYS A 12 -11.78 17.22 11.00
CA LYS A 12 -11.33 15.82 11.08
C LYS A 12 -12.30 14.99 11.89
N LEU A 13 -12.60 13.78 11.40
CA LEU A 13 -13.45 12.80 12.06
C LEU A 13 -12.81 11.41 12.01
N GLY A 14 -12.68 10.76 13.16
CA GLY A 14 -12.33 9.34 13.29
C GLY A 14 -13.59 8.48 13.42
N TRP A 15 -13.93 7.70 12.40
CA TRP A 15 -15.04 6.75 12.40
C TRP A 15 -14.50 5.33 12.46
N LYS A 16 -15.03 4.50 13.35
CA LYS A 16 -14.60 3.11 13.50
C LYS A 16 -15.80 2.18 13.70
N ILE A 17 -15.75 1.02 13.04
CA ILE A 17 -16.70 -0.07 13.23
C ILE A 17 -15.94 -1.35 13.57
N GLY A 18 -16.40 -2.10 14.57
CA GLY A 18 -15.82 -3.36 14.98
C GLY A 18 -16.86 -4.41 15.33
N GLY A 19 -16.46 -5.67 15.22
CA GLY A 19 -17.31 -6.83 15.49
C GLY A 19 -16.65 -8.12 15.05
N GLU A 20 -17.42 -9.21 14.96
CA GLU A 20 -16.94 -10.50 14.51
C GLU A 20 -16.77 -10.51 12.98
N GLN A 21 -15.68 -11.15 12.53
CA GLN A 21 -15.41 -11.28 11.09
C GLN A 21 -16.53 -12.07 10.39
N GLY A 22 -17.04 -11.49 9.27
CA GLY A 22 -18.17 -12.03 8.52
C GLY A 22 -19.50 -11.32 8.82
N GLU A 23 -19.56 -10.39 9.76
CA GLU A 23 -20.75 -9.59 10.06
C GLU A 23 -21.01 -8.44 9.06
N GLY A 24 -20.20 -8.32 8.00
CA GLY A 24 -20.37 -7.31 6.95
C GLY A 24 -19.81 -5.94 7.27
N LEU A 25 -18.89 -5.84 8.24
CA LEU A 25 -18.23 -4.59 8.66
C LEU A 25 -17.57 -3.87 7.49
N GLU A 26 -16.85 -4.62 6.66
CA GLU A 26 -16.16 -4.08 5.48
C GLU A 26 -17.15 -3.48 4.46
N SER A 27 -18.28 -4.16 4.22
CA SER A 27 -19.31 -3.64 3.32
C SER A 27 -19.93 -2.35 3.85
N THR A 28 -20.10 -2.24 5.17
CA THR A 28 -20.61 -1.02 5.83
C THR A 28 -19.60 0.11 5.66
N ALA A 29 -18.34 -0.12 5.97
CA ALA A 29 -17.25 0.85 5.81
C ALA A 29 -17.10 1.30 4.35
N GLU A 30 -17.25 0.39 3.38
CA GLU A 30 -17.19 0.69 1.96
C GLU A 30 -18.30 1.61 1.49
N ILE A 31 -19.56 1.32 1.84
CA ILE A 31 -20.70 2.19 1.47
C ILE A 31 -20.54 3.55 2.13
N PHE A 32 -20.25 3.58 3.43
CA PHE A 32 -20.05 4.82 4.17
C PHE A 32 -18.97 5.70 3.55
N SER A 33 -17.77 5.13 3.35
CA SER A 33 -16.65 5.89 2.78
C SER A 33 -16.88 6.33 1.35
N THR A 34 -17.59 5.52 0.53
CA THR A 34 -17.95 5.93 -0.83
C THR A 34 -18.89 7.13 -0.82
N VAL A 35 -19.89 7.15 0.07
CA VAL A 35 -20.77 8.32 0.25
C VAL A 35 -19.96 9.53 0.70
N VAL A 36 -19.10 9.39 1.71
CA VAL A 36 -18.24 10.49 2.19
C VAL A 36 -17.31 11.02 1.11
N ASN A 37 -16.77 10.13 0.25
CA ASN A 37 -15.98 10.55 -0.91
C ASN A 37 -16.75 11.43 -1.88
N THR A 38 -18.06 11.17 -2.07
CA THR A 38 -18.91 12.03 -2.92
C THR A 38 -19.16 13.41 -2.33
N LEU A 39 -19.01 13.56 -1.02
CA LEU A 39 -19.07 14.86 -0.33
C LEU A 39 -17.81 15.70 -0.55
N GLY A 40 -16.72 15.08 -1.02
CA GLY A 40 -15.47 15.77 -1.36
C GLY A 40 -14.38 15.73 -0.28
N TYR A 41 -14.56 14.96 0.78
CA TYR A 41 -13.57 14.81 1.84
C TYR A 41 -12.37 13.97 1.41
N HIS A 42 -11.23 14.27 2.02
CA HIS A 42 -10.08 13.38 2.02
C HIS A 42 -10.22 12.33 3.11
N MET A 43 -9.84 11.10 2.78
CA MET A 43 -9.95 9.98 3.72
C MET A 43 -8.71 9.10 3.66
N TYR A 44 -8.40 8.50 4.80
CA TYR A 44 -7.43 7.42 4.93
C TYR A 44 -8.01 6.35 5.86
N SER A 45 -7.96 5.08 5.45
CA SER A 45 -8.52 3.99 6.25
C SER A 45 -7.48 2.97 6.64
N THR A 46 -7.76 2.26 7.74
CA THR A 46 -7.11 1.00 8.08
C THR A 46 -8.16 -0.05 8.36
N ARG A 47 -7.80 -1.30 8.19
CA ARG A 47 -8.59 -2.42 8.68
C ARG A 47 -7.69 -3.41 9.42
N ASP A 48 -8.23 -3.98 10.47
CA ASP A 48 -7.63 -5.10 11.17
C ASP A 48 -8.56 -6.31 11.06
N PHE A 49 -8.01 -7.45 10.67
CA PHE A 49 -8.78 -8.67 10.45
C PHE A 49 -7.94 -9.90 10.81
N ALA A 50 -8.63 -10.93 11.30
CA ALA A 50 -7.97 -12.20 11.57
C ALA A 50 -7.69 -12.98 10.28
N SER A 51 -6.61 -13.75 10.25
CA SER A 51 -6.25 -14.60 9.09
C SER A 51 -7.23 -15.79 8.84
N ARG A 52 -8.33 -15.86 9.59
CA ARG A 52 -9.36 -16.88 9.47
C ARG A 52 -10.52 -16.39 8.61
N ILE A 53 -11.19 -17.30 7.89
CA ILE A 53 -12.33 -16.93 7.05
C ILE A 53 -13.56 -16.54 7.88
N LYS A 54 -13.76 -17.11 9.07
CA LYS A 54 -14.84 -16.79 10.01
C LYS A 54 -14.35 -16.83 11.44
N GLY A 55 -14.91 -15.94 12.25
CA GLY A 55 -14.59 -15.80 13.67
C GLY A 55 -13.31 -14.99 13.93
N GLY A 56 -13.24 -14.44 15.10
CA GLY A 56 -12.22 -13.48 15.49
C GLY A 56 -12.69 -12.03 15.29
N HIS A 57 -12.10 -11.14 16.05
CA HIS A 57 -12.40 -9.72 16.00
C HIS A 57 -11.86 -9.09 14.70
N SER A 58 -12.64 -8.19 14.12
CA SER A 58 -12.27 -7.39 12.96
C SER A 58 -12.77 -5.96 13.14
N ASN A 59 -12.02 -5.01 12.58
CA ASN A 59 -12.46 -3.62 12.56
C ASN A 59 -12.05 -2.90 11.28
N SER A 60 -12.76 -1.80 11.01
CA SER A 60 -12.38 -0.80 10.00
C SER A 60 -12.39 0.57 10.62
N LYS A 61 -11.32 1.34 10.46
CA LYS A 61 -11.21 2.73 10.90
C LYS A 61 -11.00 3.63 9.70
N ILE A 62 -11.73 4.73 9.64
CA ILE A 62 -11.66 5.74 8.57
C ILE A 62 -11.43 7.09 9.23
N CYS A 63 -10.34 7.75 8.87
CA CYS A 63 -10.13 9.16 9.16
C CYS A 63 -10.63 10.00 7.99
N ILE A 64 -11.45 11.01 8.29
CA ILE A 64 -12.10 11.91 7.33
C ILE A 64 -11.56 13.31 7.61
N SER A 65 -11.21 14.07 6.56
CA SER A 65 -10.66 15.43 6.69
C SER A 65 -11.00 16.30 5.48
N GLU A 66 -11.12 17.60 5.69
CA GLU A 66 -11.15 18.58 4.60
C GLU A 66 -9.78 18.72 3.91
N GLU A 67 -8.70 18.48 4.64
CA GLU A 67 -7.33 18.48 4.11
C GLU A 67 -6.84 17.08 3.75
N LYS A 68 -5.89 16.98 2.81
CA LYS A 68 -5.27 15.70 2.45
C LYS A 68 -4.63 15.03 3.67
N ILE A 69 -5.00 13.78 3.92
CA ILE A 69 -4.46 12.94 4.99
C ILE A 69 -3.92 11.62 4.41
N ASN A 70 -2.84 11.13 5.01
CA ASN A 70 -2.18 9.87 4.67
C ASN A 70 -1.68 9.13 5.91
N VAL A 71 -2.34 9.35 7.04
CA VAL A 71 -2.04 8.73 8.33
C VAL A 71 -3.32 8.57 9.13
N ILE A 72 -3.40 7.50 9.91
CA ILE A 72 -4.50 7.27 10.86
C ILE A 72 -4.27 8.10 12.12
N ASP A 73 -5.29 8.82 12.56
CA ASP A 73 -5.32 9.41 13.90
C ASP A 73 -5.67 8.34 14.94
N TYR A 74 -5.05 8.45 16.11
CA TYR A 74 -5.31 7.51 17.21
C TYR A 74 -6.75 7.65 17.72
N LYS A 75 -7.23 8.89 17.86
CA LYS A 75 -8.58 9.19 18.37
C LYS A 75 -9.68 8.61 17.49
N THR A 76 -10.74 8.13 18.13
CA THR A 76 -11.99 7.68 17.50
C THR A 76 -13.14 8.54 18.00
N ASP A 77 -13.81 9.28 17.09
CA ASP A 77 -14.94 10.16 17.41
C ASP A 77 -16.27 9.40 17.38
N ILE A 78 -16.43 8.45 16.47
CA ILE A 78 -17.59 7.57 16.37
C ILE A 78 -17.13 6.12 16.38
N LEU A 79 -17.52 5.38 17.41
CA LEU A 79 -17.26 3.94 17.54
C LEU A 79 -18.57 3.16 17.41
N ILE A 80 -18.61 2.22 16.46
CA ILE A 80 -19.74 1.30 16.28
C ILE A 80 -19.29 -0.09 16.72
N ALA A 81 -19.99 -0.66 17.70
CA ALA A 81 -19.62 -1.94 18.32
C ALA A 81 -20.72 -2.99 18.13
N PHE A 82 -20.37 -4.07 17.43
CA PHE A 82 -21.21 -5.25 17.26
C PHE A 82 -20.80 -6.41 18.18
N ASP A 83 -19.71 -6.27 18.94
CA ASP A 83 -19.27 -7.19 19.97
C ASP A 83 -18.66 -6.44 21.17
N GLN A 84 -18.54 -7.15 22.32
CA GLN A 84 -17.94 -6.59 23.52
C GLN A 84 -16.44 -6.31 23.33
N ALA A 85 -15.75 -7.14 22.54
CA ALA A 85 -14.33 -6.95 22.28
C ALA A 85 -14.02 -5.59 21.63
N THR A 86 -14.93 -5.07 20.78
CA THR A 86 -14.84 -3.72 20.22
C THR A 86 -14.90 -2.65 21.29
N LEU A 87 -15.83 -2.77 22.25
CA LEU A 87 -15.97 -1.80 23.34
C LEU A 87 -14.71 -1.78 24.20
N ASP A 88 -14.21 -2.94 24.59
CA ASP A 88 -13.08 -3.07 25.50
C ASP A 88 -11.75 -2.65 24.87
N SER A 89 -11.53 -3.04 23.60
CA SER A 89 -10.25 -2.82 22.94
C SER A 89 -9.99 -1.36 22.58
N TYR A 90 -11.02 -0.56 22.33
CA TYR A 90 -10.86 0.80 21.82
C TYR A 90 -11.15 1.91 22.83
N ILE A 91 -11.34 1.59 24.11
CA ILE A 91 -11.45 2.60 25.19
C ILE A 91 -10.32 3.63 25.14
N PRO A 92 -9.04 3.27 24.94
CA PRO A 92 -7.94 4.25 24.90
C PRO A 92 -8.03 5.25 23.74
N GLU A 93 -8.80 4.93 22.70
CA GLU A 93 -9.00 5.82 21.56
C GLU A 93 -10.13 6.84 21.77
N LEU A 94 -10.95 6.69 22.84
CA LEU A 94 -12.16 7.48 23.10
C LEU A 94 -11.88 8.63 24.05
N ASP A 95 -12.62 9.73 23.88
CA ASP A 95 -12.64 10.85 24.80
C ASP A 95 -14.09 11.27 25.14
N GLU A 96 -14.22 12.37 25.87
CA GLU A 96 -15.53 12.91 26.29
C GLU A 96 -16.42 13.37 25.13
N ASN A 97 -15.85 13.55 23.96
CA ASN A 97 -16.55 13.93 22.74
C ASN A 97 -16.95 12.74 21.87
N SER A 98 -16.47 11.56 22.15
CA SER A 98 -16.76 10.36 21.37
C SER A 98 -18.23 9.92 21.51
N ILE A 99 -18.82 9.40 20.44
CA ILE A 99 -20.13 8.72 20.46
C ILE A 99 -19.91 7.24 20.20
N ILE A 100 -20.40 6.42 21.10
CA ILE A 100 -20.33 4.96 21.03
C ILE A 100 -21.73 4.44 20.70
N ILE A 101 -21.85 3.71 19.58
CA ILE A 101 -23.08 3.08 19.12
C ILE A 101 -22.92 1.57 19.31
N ALA A 102 -23.70 0.98 20.20
CA ALA A 102 -23.65 -0.45 20.50
C ALA A 102 -24.95 -1.16 20.16
N ASP A 103 -24.84 -2.40 19.66
CA ASP A 103 -26.00 -3.27 19.43
C ASP A 103 -26.48 -3.86 20.76
N ALA A 104 -27.73 -3.62 21.14
CA ALA A 104 -28.33 -4.14 22.38
C ALA A 104 -28.28 -5.68 22.48
N LYS A 105 -28.19 -6.38 21.34
CA LYS A 105 -28.08 -7.85 21.28
C LYS A 105 -26.88 -8.38 22.07
N ILE A 106 -25.78 -7.66 22.08
CA ILE A 106 -24.57 -8.09 22.80
C ILE A 106 -24.67 -7.88 24.32
N LYS A 107 -25.74 -7.21 24.81
CA LYS A 107 -25.90 -6.81 26.21
C LYS A 107 -24.65 -6.12 26.73
N PRO A 108 -24.28 -4.95 26.12
CA PRO A 108 -22.99 -4.34 26.32
C PRO A 108 -22.73 -4.01 27.79
N GLU A 109 -21.59 -4.43 28.29
CA GLU A 109 -21.03 -3.96 29.55
C GLU A 109 -20.23 -2.70 29.29
N ILE A 110 -20.71 -1.56 29.81
CA ILE A 110 -20.09 -0.26 29.57
C ILE A 110 -19.12 0.02 30.72
N SER A 111 -17.83 0.08 30.40
CA SER A 111 -16.78 0.44 31.34
C SER A 111 -16.94 1.88 31.87
N GLU A 112 -16.66 2.10 33.14
CA GLU A 112 -16.61 3.46 33.75
C GLU A 112 -15.52 4.35 33.14
N GLU A 113 -14.56 3.78 32.43
CA GLU A 113 -13.50 4.51 31.73
C GLU A 113 -14.01 5.20 30.45
N ILE A 114 -15.15 4.77 29.92
CA ILE A 114 -15.77 5.40 28.74
C ILE A 114 -16.38 6.73 29.16
N LYS A 115 -15.79 7.82 28.67
CA LYS A 115 -16.21 9.20 28.96
C LYS A 115 -17.20 9.76 27.95
N GLY A 116 -17.30 9.15 26.77
CA GLY A 116 -18.15 9.57 25.67
C GLY A 116 -19.62 9.22 25.88
N LEU A 117 -20.46 9.66 24.95
CA LEU A 117 -21.88 9.35 24.94
C LEU A 117 -22.12 7.95 24.39
N VAL A 118 -22.87 7.11 25.13
CA VAL A 118 -23.19 5.74 24.70
C VAL A 118 -24.66 5.67 24.26
N ALA A 119 -24.87 5.24 23.03
CA ALA A 119 -26.18 4.96 22.42
C ALA A 119 -26.31 3.44 22.20
N ILE A 120 -27.27 2.82 22.85
CA ILE A 120 -27.54 1.37 22.73
C ILE A 120 -28.83 1.20 21.94
N PHE A 121 -28.74 0.57 20.76
CA PHE A 121 -29.91 0.34 19.90
C PHE A 121 -30.13 -1.16 19.67
N PRO A 122 -31.37 -1.64 19.51
CA PRO A 122 -31.68 -3.03 19.18
C PRO A 122 -31.46 -3.34 17.70
N ILE A 123 -30.26 -3.02 17.16
CA ILE A 123 -29.95 -3.01 15.71
C ILE A 123 -30.23 -4.38 15.09
N THR A 124 -29.72 -5.45 15.71
CA THR A 124 -29.93 -6.82 15.20
C THR A 124 -31.38 -7.26 15.27
N ASP A 125 -32.14 -6.87 16.28
CA ASP A 125 -33.53 -7.27 16.40
C ASP A 125 -34.41 -6.53 15.39
N LEU A 126 -34.19 -5.22 15.19
CA LEU A 126 -34.81 -4.46 14.10
C LEU A 126 -34.50 -5.06 12.73
N ALA A 127 -33.26 -5.51 12.51
CA ALA A 127 -32.88 -6.18 11.26
C ALA A 127 -33.69 -7.46 11.03
N LYS A 128 -33.93 -8.26 12.08
CA LYS A 128 -34.76 -9.49 12.00
C LYS A 128 -36.24 -9.20 11.76
N GLU A 129 -36.78 -8.12 12.36
CA GLU A 129 -38.16 -7.68 12.16
C GLU A 129 -38.40 -7.27 10.71
N ILE A 130 -37.43 -6.60 10.06
CA ILE A 130 -37.54 -6.13 8.67
C ILE A 130 -37.35 -7.31 7.71
N ALA A 131 -36.29 -8.11 7.85
CA ALA A 131 -36.00 -9.29 6.99
C ALA A 131 -34.97 -10.26 7.59
N HIS A 132 -33.67 -9.90 7.61
CA HIS A 132 -32.57 -10.79 7.95
C HIS A 132 -31.49 -10.06 8.77
N PRO A 133 -30.86 -10.72 9.78
CA PRO A 133 -29.87 -10.06 10.65
C PRO A 133 -28.73 -9.34 9.93
N ILE A 134 -28.37 -9.74 8.71
CA ILE A 134 -27.28 -9.11 7.94
C ILE A 134 -27.57 -7.66 7.55
N ILE A 135 -28.85 -7.27 7.46
CA ILE A 135 -29.22 -5.89 7.13
C ILE A 135 -29.00 -4.90 8.29
N LYS A 136 -28.56 -5.37 9.47
CA LYS A 136 -28.10 -4.51 10.57
C LYS A 136 -27.05 -3.50 10.09
N ASN A 137 -26.25 -3.87 9.10
CA ASN A 137 -25.26 -2.99 8.48
C ASN A 137 -25.89 -1.78 7.80
N ILE A 138 -27.04 -1.96 7.17
CA ILE A 138 -27.76 -0.88 6.50
C ILE A 138 -28.47 0.02 7.52
N ILE A 139 -29.02 -0.56 8.59
CA ILE A 139 -29.56 0.21 9.73
C ILE A 139 -28.46 1.11 10.30
N THR A 140 -27.25 0.58 10.48
CA THR A 140 -26.09 1.33 10.98
C THR A 140 -25.71 2.49 10.05
N LEU A 141 -25.80 2.32 8.74
CA LEU A 141 -25.60 3.42 7.79
C LEU A 141 -26.66 4.52 7.95
N GLY A 142 -27.90 4.14 8.23
CA GLY A 142 -28.96 5.08 8.56
C GLY A 142 -28.67 5.88 9.84
N ILE A 143 -28.19 5.19 10.89
CA ILE A 143 -27.72 5.83 12.13
C ILE A 143 -26.61 6.84 11.84
N CYS A 144 -25.59 6.46 11.07
CA CYS A 144 -24.50 7.38 10.69
C CYS A 144 -24.99 8.56 9.85
N SER A 145 -25.92 8.32 8.93
CA SER A 145 -26.50 9.38 8.08
C SER A 145 -27.24 10.43 8.91
N ALA A 146 -28.02 10.02 9.91
CA ALA A 146 -28.71 10.94 10.81
C ALA A 146 -27.73 11.71 11.71
N LEU A 147 -26.77 10.99 12.32
CA LEU A 147 -25.77 11.58 13.22
C LEU A 147 -24.90 12.64 12.55
N LEU A 148 -24.56 12.42 11.27
CA LEU A 148 -23.63 13.27 10.51
C LEU A 148 -24.34 14.24 9.57
N ASP A 149 -25.68 14.29 9.61
CA ASP A 149 -26.56 15.07 8.73
C ASP A 149 -26.24 14.90 7.22
N ILE A 150 -25.96 13.65 6.83
CA ILE A 150 -25.70 13.32 5.43
C ILE A 150 -27.01 13.06 4.70
N ASP A 151 -27.16 13.65 3.49
CA ASP A 151 -28.35 13.47 2.65
C ASP A 151 -28.62 11.98 2.37
N SER A 152 -29.82 11.52 2.74
CA SER A 152 -30.28 10.13 2.54
C SER A 152 -30.18 9.68 1.09
N LYS A 153 -30.39 10.61 0.15
CA LYS A 153 -30.35 10.31 -1.29
C LYS A 153 -29.02 9.68 -1.70
N LEU A 154 -27.90 10.12 -1.14
CA LEU A 154 -26.58 9.55 -1.46
C LEU A 154 -26.49 8.07 -1.06
N PHE A 155 -27.10 7.71 0.05
CA PHE A 155 -27.15 6.30 0.49
C PHE A 155 -28.16 5.49 -0.33
N TYR A 156 -29.32 6.06 -0.70
CA TYR A 156 -30.27 5.37 -1.57
C TYR A 156 -29.65 5.05 -2.93
N ASP A 157 -28.98 6.01 -3.55
CA ASP A 157 -28.28 5.81 -4.82
C ASP A 157 -27.22 4.67 -4.72
N MET A 158 -26.51 4.58 -3.59
CA MET A 158 -25.54 3.52 -3.33
C MET A 158 -26.21 2.16 -3.07
N ILE A 159 -27.31 2.12 -2.32
CA ILE A 159 -28.09 0.89 -2.06
C ILE A 159 -28.64 0.36 -3.38
N GLU A 160 -29.23 1.22 -4.21
CA GLU A 160 -29.77 0.86 -5.51
C GLU A 160 -28.65 0.31 -6.41
N SER A 161 -27.51 1.03 -6.54
CA SER A 161 -26.36 0.59 -7.33
C SER A 161 -25.84 -0.80 -6.91
N LYS A 162 -25.81 -1.08 -5.61
CA LYS A 162 -25.25 -2.33 -5.06
C LYS A 162 -26.21 -3.51 -5.14
N PHE A 163 -27.51 -3.27 -5.00
CA PHE A 163 -28.50 -4.33 -4.84
C PHE A 163 -29.49 -4.46 -6.00
N SER A 164 -29.50 -3.56 -7.00
CA SER A 164 -30.41 -3.62 -8.15
C SER A 164 -30.37 -4.95 -8.90
N SER A 165 -29.19 -5.56 -9.04
CA SER A 165 -29.03 -6.88 -9.68
C SER A 165 -29.72 -8.03 -8.93
N LYS A 166 -30.10 -7.81 -7.64
CA LYS A 166 -30.78 -8.79 -6.77
C LYS A 166 -32.30 -8.62 -6.75
N GLY A 167 -32.83 -7.60 -7.41
CA GLY A 167 -34.26 -7.31 -7.53
C GLY A 167 -34.75 -6.14 -6.67
N GLU A 168 -35.86 -5.55 -7.09
CA GLU A 168 -36.45 -4.34 -6.49
C GLU A 168 -36.90 -4.54 -5.03
N GLU A 169 -37.40 -5.72 -4.70
CA GLU A 169 -37.80 -6.07 -3.32
C GLU A 169 -36.63 -5.97 -2.34
N ILE A 170 -35.44 -6.43 -2.75
CA ILE A 170 -34.22 -6.37 -1.92
C ILE A 170 -33.76 -4.91 -1.77
N VAL A 171 -33.83 -4.10 -2.84
CA VAL A 171 -33.52 -2.66 -2.76
C VAL A 171 -34.45 -1.98 -1.76
N ASN A 172 -35.76 -2.17 -1.88
CA ASN A 172 -36.75 -1.56 -1.00
C ASN A 172 -36.58 -1.97 0.47
N THR A 173 -36.30 -3.26 0.72
CA THR A 173 -36.00 -3.77 2.06
C THR A 173 -34.77 -3.08 2.68
N ASN A 174 -33.72 -2.85 1.91
CA ASN A 174 -32.54 -2.15 2.39
C ASN A 174 -32.82 -0.65 2.63
N ILE A 175 -33.61 0.01 1.78
CA ILE A 175 -34.03 1.40 2.01
C ILE A 175 -34.85 1.50 3.31
N GLN A 176 -35.81 0.59 3.54
CA GLN A 176 -36.56 0.53 4.79
C GLN A 176 -35.67 0.37 6.02
N ALA A 177 -34.66 -0.49 5.94
CA ALA A 177 -33.68 -0.69 7.00
C ALA A 177 -32.85 0.59 7.27
N PHE A 178 -32.43 1.26 6.22
CA PHE A 178 -31.70 2.53 6.33
C PHE A 178 -32.58 3.60 7.00
N ASP A 179 -33.83 3.76 6.58
CA ASP A 179 -34.75 4.74 7.14
C ASP A 179 -35.04 4.48 8.62
N LYS A 180 -35.16 3.18 9.01
CA LYS A 180 -35.30 2.81 10.42
C LYS A 180 -34.09 3.21 11.25
N GLY A 181 -32.88 3.06 10.71
CA GLY A 181 -31.66 3.54 11.36
C GLY A 181 -31.65 5.05 11.57
N ARG A 182 -32.09 5.82 10.57
CA ARG A 182 -32.23 7.28 10.69
C ARG A 182 -33.25 7.67 11.76
N GLU A 183 -34.40 7.01 11.78
CA GLU A 183 -35.49 7.27 12.74
C GLU A 183 -34.96 7.13 14.18
N ILE A 184 -34.41 5.95 14.55
CA ILE A 184 -33.96 5.70 15.92
C ILE A 184 -32.83 6.63 16.38
N MET A 185 -31.93 7.01 15.46
CA MET A 185 -30.87 7.95 15.79
C MET A 185 -31.40 9.38 15.94
N SER A 186 -32.35 9.81 15.12
CA SER A 186 -32.96 11.13 15.23
C SER A 186 -33.75 11.29 16.54
N GLU A 187 -34.47 10.24 16.96
CA GLU A 187 -35.16 10.20 18.25
C GLU A 187 -34.16 10.32 19.41
N PHE A 188 -33.09 9.51 19.38
CA PHE A 188 -32.02 9.53 20.39
C PHE A 188 -31.34 10.90 20.49
N MET A 189 -31.05 11.54 19.35
CA MET A 189 -30.47 12.89 19.31
C MET A 189 -31.38 13.94 19.93
N ALA A 190 -32.67 13.86 19.65
CA ALA A 190 -33.67 14.79 20.22
C ALA A 190 -33.79 14.61 21.74
N GLU A 191 -33.86 13.37 22.24
CA GLU A 191 -33.95 13.06 23.68
C GLU A 191 -32.70 13.48 24.47
N ASN A 192 -31.53 13.43 23.85
CA ASN A 192 -30.24 13.75 24.49
C ASN A 192 -29.75 15.17 24.17
N ASN A 193 -30.55 16.01 23.49
CA ASN A 193 -30.18 17.36 23.07
C ASN A 193 -28.85 17.42 22.29
N ILE A 194 -28.63 16.43 21.41
CA ILE A 194 -27.47 16.38 20.52
C ILE A 194 -27.85 17.15 19.25
N ASN A 195 -27.50 18.42 19.21
CA ASN A 195 -27.72 19.25 18.04
C ASN A 195 -26.39 19.47 17.34
N ASP A 196 -26.28 19.07 16.07
CA ASP A 196 -25.21 19.41 15.11
C ASP A 196 -23.76 19.20 15.58
N LYS A 197 -23.55 18.28 16.54
CA LYS A 197 -22.22 18.02 17.09
C LYS A 197 -21.25 17.45 16.04
N TYR A 198 -21.76 16.63 15.13
CA TYR A 198 -20.99 16.01 14.05
C TYR A 198 -21.72 16.24 12.73
N TYR A 199 -21.21 17.16 11.94
CA TYR A 199 -21.84 17.55 10.70
C TYR A 199 -20.82 17.46 9.55
N LEU A 200 -21.13 16.68 8.52
CA LEU A 200 -20.34 16.58 7.30
C LEU A 200 -21.04 17.32 6.16
N LYS A 201 -20.72 18.59 5.99
CA LYS A 201 -21.26 19.38 4.88
C LYS A 201 -20.72 18.89 3.55
N LYS A 202 -21.50 19.07 2.48
CA LYS A 202 -21.02 18.87 1.12
C LYS A 202 -19.94 19.92 0.79
N LEU A 203 -18.73 19.45 0.54
CA LEU A 203 -17.67 20.26 -0.01
C LEU A 203 -17.87 20.40 -1.53
N ASN A 204 -17.31 21.43 -2.14
CA ASN A 204 -17.30 21.60 -3.60
C ASN A 204 -15.87 21.40 -4.11
N PRO A 205 -15.38 20.16 -4.20
CA PRO A 205 -14.03 19.90 -4.65
C PRO A 205 -13.87 20.30 -6.11
N THR A 206 -12.73 20.89 -6.47
CA THR A 206 -12.39 21.25 -7.85
C THR A 206 -12.13 20.02 -8.71
N HIS A 207 -11.85 18.88 -8.08
CA HIS A 207 -11.53 17.60 -8.73
C HIS A 207 -12.26 16.44 -8.03
N LYS A 208 -12.63 15.45 -8.82
CA LYS A 208 -13.19 14.19 -8.30
C LYS A 208 -12.02 13.29 -7.87
N ASN A 209 -11.99 12.96 -6.59
CA ASN A 209 -10.99 12.04 -6.04
C ASN A 209 -11.42 10.57 -6.22
N MET A 210 -10.42 9.69 -6.39
CA MET A 210 -10.60 8.24 -6.34
C MET A 210 -10.40 7.75 -4.90
N TRP A 211 -11.05 6.64 -4.55
CA TRP A 211 -10.91 5.97 -3.26
C TRP A 211 -10.36 4.56 -3.50
N LEU A 212 -9.04 4.36 -3.31
CA LEU A 212 -8.31 3.16 -3.75
C LEU A 212 -7.42 2.60 -2.65
N ILE A 213 -7.13 1.29 -2.74
CA ILE A 213 -6.03 0.62 -2.03
C ILE A 213 -4.75 0.65 -2.88
N GLY A 214 -3.59 0.54 -2.21
CA GLY A 214 -2.29 0.50 -2.91
C GLY A 214 -2.17 -0.65 -3.90
N ASN A 215 -2.71 -1.83 -3.57
CA ASN A 215 -2.70 -2.99 -4.46
C ASN A 215 -3.44 -2.74 -5.78
N HIS A 216 -4.61 -2.08 -5.73
CA HIS A 216 -5.35 -1.71 -6.95
C HIS A 216 -4.61 -0.64 -7.77
N ALA A 217 -4.01 0.34 -7.08
CA ALA A 217 -3.20 1.37 -7.74
C ALA A 217 -1.98 0.76 -8.44
N ALA A 218 -1.29 -0.20 -7.80
CA ALA A 218 -0.19 -0.95 -8.40
C ALA A 218 -0.66 -1.78 -9.60
N GLY A 219 -1.79 -2.50 -9.49
CA GLY A 219 -2.38 -3.24 -10.61
C GLY A 219 -2.70 -2.34 -11.80
N LEU A 220 -3.33 -1.18 -11.57
CA LEU A 220 -3.63 -0.20 -12.62
C LEU A 220 -2.34 0.38 -13.23
N GLY A 221 -1.35 0.71 -12.40
CA GLY A 221 -0.05 1.18 -12.86
C GLY A 221 0.65 0.17 -13.78
N ALA A 222 0.58 -1.13 -13.44
CA ALA A 222 1.09 -2.21 -14.28
C ALA A 222 0.39 -2.27 -15.65
N LEU A 223 -0.95 -2.20 -15.68
CA LEU A 223 -1.71 -2.20 -16.93
C LEU A 223 -1.32 -1.02 -17.84
N VAL A 224 -1.22 0.17 -17.25
CA VAL A 224 -0.88 1.40 -17.97
C VAL A 224 0.59 1.39 -18.40
N ALA A 225 1.49 0.78 -17.62
CA ALA A 225 2.87 0.51 -18.00
C ALA A 225 2.99 -0.51 -19.15
N GLY A 226 1.89 -1.06 -19.64
CA GLY A 226 1.89 -2.02 -20.76
C GLY A 226 2.06 -3.48 -20.34
N CYS A 227 1.85 -3.83 -19.09
CA CYS A 227 1.76 -5.23 -18.66
C CYS A 227 0.62 -5.93 -19.40
N ARG A 228 0.91 -7.11 -19.97
CA ARG A 228 -0.06 -7.92 -20.72
C ARG A 228 -0.11 -9.37 -20.26
N LEU A 229 0.77 -9.75 -19.33
CA LEU A 229 0.69 -11.05 -18.67
C LEU A 229 0.95 -10.90 -17.16
N TYR A 230 0.05 -11.45 -16.37
CA TYR A 230 0.24 -11.67 -14.94
C TYR A 230 0.29 -13.18 -14.68
N ALA A 231 1.31 -13.63 -13.97
CA ALA A 231 1.38 -14.98 -13.46
C ALA A 231 1.55 -14.92 -11.93
N GLY A 232 0.74 -15.65 -11.18
CA GLY A 232 0.80 -15.56 -9.73
C GLY A 232 0.17 -16.72 -8.98
N TYR A 233 0.54 -16.83 -7.73
CA TYR A 233 -0.06 -17.70 -6.73
C TYR A 233 -0.68 -16.83 -5.62
N PRO A 234 -1.94 -17.11 -5.19
CA PRO A 234 -2.62 -16.24 -4.23
C PRO A 234 -1.96 -16.30 -2.86
N ILE A 235 -1.56 -15.14 -2.36
CA ILE A 235 -0.99 -14.98 -1.02
C ILE A 235 -1.37 -13.62 -0.42
N THR A 236 -1.86 -13.62 0.84
CA THR A 236 -2.11 -12.39 1.59
C THR A 236 -0.77 -11.70 1.93
N PRO A 237 -0.64 -10.35 1.73
CA PRO A 237 -1.66 -9.39 1.30
C PRO A 237 -1.54 -8.96 -0.19
N ALA A 238 -0.99 -9.80 -1.07
CA ALA A 238 -0.79 -9.47 -2.49
C ALA A 238 -1.94 -9.93 -3.41
N THR A 239 -2.91 -10.70 -2.87
CA THR A 239 -3.99 -11.31 -3.67
C THR A 239 -4.83 -10.29 -4.40
N GLU A 240 -5.08 -9.12 -3.83
CA GLU A 240 -5.89 -8.07 -4.46
C GLU A 240 -5.26 -7.51 -5.75
N ILE A 241 -3.92 -7.59 -5.91
CA ILE A 241 -3.25 -7.26 -7.18
C ILE A 241 -3.65 -8.28 -8.25
N MET A 242 -3.63 -9.58 -7.87
CA MET A 242 -4.01 -10.68 -8.76
C MET A 242 -5.49 -10.55 -9.19
N GLU A 243 -6.40 -10.35 -8.24
CA GLU A 243 -7.83 -10.21 -8.48
C GLU A 243 -8.12 -9.02 -9.39
N TYR A 244 -7.48 -7.87 -9.14
CA TYR A 244 -7.60 -6.69 -9.97
C TYR A 244 -7.15 -6.94 -11.41
N LEU A 245 -5.98 -7.57 -11.59
CA LEU A 245 -5.44 -7.87 -12.91
C LEU A 245 -6.22 -8.98 -13.63
N PHE A 246 -6.78 -9.94 -12.90
CA PHE A 246 -7.68 -10.94 -13.44
C PHE A 246 -8.85 -10.30 -14.20
N ASP A 247 -9.49 -9.30 -13.59
CA ASP A 247 -10.63 -8.59 -14.19
C ASP A 247 -10.22 -7.70 -15.36
N LYS A 248 -9.05 -7.05 -15.30
CA LYS A 248 -8.71 -5.95 -16.20
C LYS A 248 -7.81 -6.33 -17.36
N LEU A 249 -6.95 -7.36 -17.23
CA LEU A 249 -6.07 -7.78 -18.32
C LEU A 249 -6.82 -8.17 -19.61
N PRO A 250 -7.95 -8.91 -19.56
CA PRO A 250 -8.70 -9.21 -20.76
C PRO A 250 -9.18 -7.97 -21.54
N MET A 251 -9.46 -6.87 -20.84
CA MET A 251 -9.91 -5.62 -21.45
C MET A 251 -8.84 -4.93 -22.32
N VAL A 252 -7.57 -5.30 -22.12
CA VAL A 252 -6.40 -4.75 -22.85
C VAL A 252 -5.68 -5.82 -23.68
N ASN A 253 -6.38 -6.91 -24.04
CA ASN A 253 -5.83 -8.07 -24.75
C ASN A 253 -4.65 -8.73 -24.00
N GLY A 254 -4.68 -8.69 -22.68
CA GLY A 254 -3.75 -9.36 -21.79
C GLY A 254 -4.30 -10.70 -21.31
N ALA A 255 -3.43 -11.47 -20.67
CA ALA A 255 -3.77 -12.76 -20.07
C ALA A 255 -3.27 -12.84 -18.63
N TYR A 256 -3.86 -13.73 -17.86
CA TYR A 256 -3.38 -14.07 -16.51
C TYR A 256 -3.29 -15.58 -16.36
N ILE A 257 -2.40 -16.03 -15.48
CA ILE A 257 -2.21 -17.44 -15.17
C ILE A 257 -2.09 -17.57 -13.64
N GLN A 258 -3.02 -18.29 -13.03
CA GLN A 258 -2.81 -18.77 -11.66
C GLN A 258 -1.94 -20.04 -11.75
N THR A 259 -0.77 -19.98 -11.12
CA THR A 259 0.21 -21.05 -11.12
C THR A 259 0.07 -21.95 -9.90
N GLU A 260 0.78 -23.09 -9.90
CA GLU A 260 0.80 -24.03 -8.78
C GLU A 260 1.52 -23.45 -7.56
N ASP A 261 2.55 -22.63 -7.81
CA ASP A 261 3.36 -21.97 -6.78
C ASP A 261 4.03 -20.70 -7.32
N GLU A 262 4.75 -20.00 -6.47
CA GLU A 262 5.47 -18.76 -6.79
C GLU A 262 6.67 -19.01 -7.71
N ILE A 263 7.30 -20.19 -7.66
CA ILE A 263 8.43 -20.55 -8.54
C ILE A 263 7.94 -20.57 -9.99
N ALA A 264 6.85 -21.29 -10.24
CA ALA A 264 6.21 -21.33 -11.56
C ALA A 264 5.75 -19.96 -12.02
N ALA A 265 5.19 -19.13 -11.12
CA ALA A 265 4.75 -17.77 -11.42
C ALA A 265 5.88 -16.90 -11.97
N LEU A 266 7.02 -16.86 -11.28
CA LEU A 266 8.17 -16.07 -11.72
C LEU A 266 8.77 -16.64 -13.01
N GLY A 267 8.86 -17.97 -13.15
CA GLY A 267 9.33 -18.63 -14.38
C GLY A 267 8.49 -18.22 -15.60
N VAL A 268 7.17 -18.24 -15.48
CA VAL A 268 6.24 -17.78 -16.55
C VAL A 268 6.47 -16.30 -16.88
N ALA A 269 6.58 -15.43 -15.85
CA ALA A 269 6.80 -14.01 -16.07
C ALA A 269 8.13 -13.72 -16.78
N ILE A 270 9.22 -14.40 -16.41
CA ILE A 270 10.53 -14.30 -17.08
C ILE A 270 10.43 -14.75 -18.53
N GLY A 271 9.80 -15.91 -18.79
CA GLY A 271 9.61 -16.44 -20.15
C GLY A 271 8.82 -15.49 -21.05
N ALA A 272 7.76 -14.88 -20.52
CA ALA A 272 6.97 -13.89 -21.25
C ALA A 272 7.77 -12.62 -21.58
N ASN A 273 8.55 -12.11 -20.63
CA ASN A 273 9.43 -10.95 -20.86
C ASN A 273 10.55 -11.28 -21.86
N PHE A 274 11.09 -12.51 -21.85
CA PHE A 274 12.01 -12.99 -22.89
C PHE A 274 11.38 -12.97 -24.27
N ALA A 275 10.10 -13.36 -24.38
CA ALA A 275 9.31 -13.30 -25.62
C ALA A 275 8.85 -11.89 -26.00
N GLY A 276 9.22 -10.85 -25.25
CA GLY A 276 8.90 -9.44 -25.53
C GLY A 276 7.58 -8.93 -24.96
N VAL A 277 6.88 -9.72 -24.15
CA VAL A 277 5.65 -9.32 -23.47
C VAL A 277 5.98 -8.80 -22.06
N ARG A 278 5.60 -7.58 -21.72
CA ARG A 278 5.72 -7.10 -20.33
C ARG A 278 4.86 -7.97 -19.42
N ALA A 279 5.51 -8.63 -18.49
CA ALA A 279 4.90 -9.54 -17.54
C ALA A 279 5.42 -9.31 -16.12
N MET A 280 4.58 -9.64 -15.14
CA MET A 280 4.89 -9.51 -13.73
C MET A 280 4.30 -10.64 -12.89
N THR A 281 4.75 -10.70 -11.64
CA THR A 281 4.12 -11.45 -10.56
C THR A 281 3.99 -10.57 -9.32
N ALA A 282 3.12 -10.96 -8.38
CA ALA A 282 3.02 -10.35 -7.06
C ALA A 282 2.98 -11.44 -5.99
N THR A 283 3.63 -11.18 -4.86
CA THR A 283 3.78 -12.12 -3.76
C THR A 283 3.99 -11.42 -2.42
N SER A 284 4.36 -12.17 -1.40
CA SER A 284 4.74 -11.71 -0.06
C SER A 284 5.97 -12.50 0.42
N GLY A 285 6.54 -12.19 1.56
CA GLY A 285 7.75 -12.77 2.13
C GLY A 285 8.01 -14.27 1.88
N PRO A 286 7.05 -15.19 2.19
CA PRO A 286 7.25 -16.61 1.89
C PRO A 286 7.46 -16.90 0.41
N GLY A 287 6.69 -16.23 -0.47
CA GLY A 287 6.78 -16.45 -1.91
C GLY A 287 8.04 -15.86 -2.53
N ILE A 288 8.48 -14.65 -2.10
CA ILE A 288 9.75 -14.08 -2.60
C ILE A 288 10.94 -14.98 -2.22
N SER A 289 10.87 -15.68 -1.09
CA SER A 289 11.86 -16.66 -0.69
C SER A 289 11.95 -17.83 -1.66
N LEU A 290 10.81 -18.33 -2.16
CA LEU A 290 10.77 -19.40 -3.17
C LEU A 290 11.27 -18.92 -4.54
N MET A 291 11.09 -17.65 -4.87
CA MET A 291 11.50 -17.06 -6.14
C MET A 291 13.02 -16.81 -6.26
N THR A 292 13.77 -16.99 -5.20
CA THR A 292 15.17 -16.55 -5.07
C THR A 292 16.09 -17.06 -6.19
N GLU A 293 15.96 -18.33 -6.59
CA GLU A 293 16.80 -18.91 -7.66
C GLU A 293 16.48 -18.28 -9.02
N PHE A 294 15.19 -18.15 -9.37
CA PHE A 294 14.78 -17.52 -10.62
C PHE A 294 15.15 -16.02 -10.70
N LEU A 295 15.20 -15.31 -9.58
CA LEU A 295 15.76 -13.95 -9.52
C LEU A 295 17.22 -13.93 -9.93
N GLY A 296 18.00 -14.91 -9.43
CA GLY A 296 19.39 -15.10 -9.82
C GLY A 296 19.53 -15.41 -11.32
N MET A 297 18.70 -16.32 -11.85
CA MET A 297 18.67 -16.66 -13.27
C MET A 297 18.34 -15.43 -14.14
N ALA A 298 17.31 -14.65 -13.77
CA ALA A 298 16.94 -13.46 -14.52
C ALA A 298 18.06 -12.40 -14.53
N ALA A 299 18.78 -12.24 -13.41
CA ALA A 299 19.93 -11.35 -13.32
C ALA A 299 21.09 -11.82 -14.22
N MET A 300 21.40 -13.13 -14.23
CA MET A 300 22.44 -13.71 -15.08
C MET A 300 22.11 -13.61 -16.56
N ALA A 301 20.89 -13.97 -16.95
CA ALA A 301 20.42 -13.91 -18.33
C ALA A 301 20.09 -12.47 -18.79
N GLU A 302 20.28 -11.49 -17.92
CA GLU A 302 19.93 -10.07 -18.14
C GLU A 302 18.50 -9.94 -18.69
N GLN A 303 17.52 -10.60 -18.03
CA GLN A 303 16.11 -10.56 -18.41
C GLN A 303 15.33 -9.60 -17.52
N PRO A 304 14.52 -8.70 -18.13
CA PRO A 304 13.63 -7.84 -17.36
C PRO A 304 12.51 -8.67 -16.73
N VAL A 305 12.16 -8.36 -15.50
CA VAL A 305 10.94 -8.85 -14.84
C VAL A 305 10.59 -7.92 -13.69
N VAL A 306 9.30 -7.71 -13.45
CA VAL A 306 8.80 -6.95 -12.31
C VAL A 306 8.14 -7.89 -11.31
N ILE A 307 8.51 -7.79 -10.05
CA ILE A 307 7.93 -8.51 -8.92
C ILE A 307 7.42 -7.48 -7.92
N VAL A 308 6.16 -7.60 -7.52
CA VAL A 308 5.65 -6.84 -6.36
C VAL A 308 5.74 -7.75 -5.14
N ASP A 309 6.42 -7.29 -4.11
CA ASP A 309 6.47 -7.94 -2.79
C ASP A 309 5.71 -7.06 -1.80
N VAL A 310 4.56 -7.56 -1.32
CA VAL A 310 3.77 -6.88 -0.29
C VAL A 310 4.10 -7.52 1.06
N GLN A 311 5.00 -6.87 1.80
CA GLN A 311 5.54 -7.35 3.06
C GLN A 311 4.47 -7.51 4.14
N ARG A 312 4.61 -8.55 4.93
CA ARG A 312 3.79 -8.85 6.12
C ARG A 312 4.65 -9.34 7.27
N GLY A 313 4.07 -9.48 8.47
CA GLY A 313 4.81 -10.02 9.61
C GLY A 313 5.38 -11.42 9.32
N GLY A 314 6.70 -11.56 9.42
CA GLY A 314 7.48 -12.78 9.22
C GLY A 314 7.99 -13.37 10.53
N PRO A 315 8.89 -14.38 10.49
CA PRO A 315 9.27 -15.20 9.33
C PRO A 315 8.26 -16.32 8.98
N SER A 316 8.42 -16.95 7.82
CA SER A 316 7.54 -18.02 7.31
C SER A 316 6.09 -17.54 7.17
N SER A 317 5.09 -18.28 7.64
CA SER A 317 3.70 -17.80 7.63
C SER A 317 3.49 -16.59 8.52
N GLY A 318 4.23 -16.49 9.62
CA GLY A 318 4.29 -15.33 10.52
C GLY A 318 2.94 -14.80 10.95
N LEU A 319 2.73 -13.51 10.71
CA LEU A 319 1.50 -12.77 10.96
C LEU A 319 0.90 -12.28 9.63
N PRO A 320 0.12 -13.11 8.91
CA PRO A 320 -0.26 -12.83 7.52
C PRO A 320 -1.08 -11.54 7.31
N THR A 321 -1.73 -11.07 8.36
CA THR A 321 -2.62 -9.90 8.33
C THR A 321 -2.10 -8.72 9.15
N LYS A 322 -0.81 -8.77 9.54
CA LYS A 322 -0.15 -7.72 10.31
C LYS A 322 0.99 -7.09 9.51
N THR A 323 1.14 -5.77 9.68
CA THR A 323 2.13 -5.00 8.92
C THR A 323 3.53 -5.18 9.48
N GLU A 324 4.51 -5.35 8.59
CA GLU A 324 5.94 -5.36 8.89
C GLU A 324 6.72 -4.94 7.64
N GLN A 325 7.99 -4.52 7.81
CA GLN A 325 8.92 -4.15 6.73
C GLN A 325 10.19 -5.00 6.85
N SER A 326 10.04 -6.32 6.91
CA SER A 326 11.13 -7.26 7.22
C SER A 326 11.68 -8.03 6.03
N ASP A 327 11.23 -7.73 4.81
CA ASP A 327 11.71 -8.37 3.58
C ASP A 327 12.80 -7.55 2.85
N ILE A 328 13.21 -6.38 3.39
CA ILE A 328 14.19 -5.48 2.77
C ILE A 328 15.52 -6.19 2.50
N PHE A 329 16.05 -6.95 3.48
CA PHE A 329 17.29 -7.70 3.27
C PHE A 329 17.14 -8.75 2.18
N HIS A 330 16.01 -9.44 2.15
CA HIS A 330 15.74 -10.44 1.13
C HIS A 330 15.62 -9.79 -0.26
N ALA A 331 14.87 -8.69 -0.36
CA ALA A 331 14.71 -7.94 -1.61
C ALA A 331 16.05 -7.44 -2.15
N VAL A 332 16.95 -6.98 -1.28
CA VAL A 332 18.26 -6.43 -1.69
C VAL A 332 19.33 -7.51 -1.89
N TYR A 333 19.45 -8.45 -0.95
CA TYR A 333 20.57 -9.40 -0.87
C TYR A 333 20.17 -10.87 -1.02
N GLY A 334 18.86 -11.19 -1.06
CA GLY A 334 18.40 -12.57 -1.14
C GLY A 334 18.92 -13.28 -2.39
N GLY A 335 19.42 -14.50 -2.22
CA GLY A 335 19.96 -15.33 -3.29
C GLY A 335 21.42 -15.70 -3.14
N THR A 336 21.95 -16.40 -4.14
CA THR A 336 23.35 -16.81 -4.21
C THR A 336 24.13 -15.89 -5.15
N GLY A 337 25.39 -15.63 -4.82
CA GLY A 337 26.28 -14.81 -5.63
C GLY A 337 25.86 -13.32 -5.70
N ASP A 338 26.41 -12.63 -6.69
CA ASP A 338 26.20 -11.18 -6.90
C ASP A 338 24.98 -10.95 -7.83
N ALA A 339 23.79 -11.33 -7.37
CA ALA A 339 22.58 -11.22 -8.16
C ALA A 339 22.09 -9.77 -8.27
N SER A 340 22.21 -9.21 -9.47
CA SER A 340 21.84 -7.82 -9.77
C SER A 340 20.32 -7.61 -9.77
N ARG A 341 19.83 -6.60 -9.06
CA ARG A 341 18.40 -6.22 -9.04
C ARG A 341 18.22 -4.77 -8.64
N ILE A 342 17.03 -4.23 -8.85
CA ILE A 342 16.62 -2.89 -8.41
C ILE A 342 15.49 -3.06 -7.41
N VAL A 343 15.47 -2.29 -6.31
CA VAL A 343 14.40 -2.32 -5.31
C VAL A 343 13.80 -0.94 -5.16
N LEU A 344 12.52 -0.82 -5.52
CA LEU A 344 11.73 0.40 -5.40
C LEU A 344 10.72 0.26 -4.26
N ALA A 345 10.38 1.36 -3.61
CA ALA A 345 9.44 1.40 -2.50
C ALA A 345 8.47 2.59 -2.67
N PRO A 346 7.23 2.37 -3.12
CA PRO A 346 6.24 3.44 -3.19
C PRO A 346 5.90 3.98 -1.81
N ILE A 347 5.52 5.26 -1.73
CA ILE A 347 5.33 5.99 -0.47
C ILE A 347 3.87 6.35 -0.17
N SER A 348 2.95 6.13 -1.10
CA SER A 348 1.52 6.39 -0.99
C SER A 348 0.75 5.55 -2.00
N VAL A 349 -0.58 5.50 -1.87
CA VAL A 349 -1.43 4.81 -2.85
C VAL A 349 -1.28 5.43 -4.24
N GLU A 350 -1.19 6.76 -4.33
CA GLU A 350 -0.91 7.44 -5.60
C GLU A 350 0.45 7.02 -6.19
N ASP A 351 1.48 6.94 -5.35
CA ASP A 351 2.83 6.59 -5.79
C ASP A 351 2.97 5.12 -6.19
N CYS A 352 2.11 4.22 -5.68
CA CYS A 352 2.06 2.83 -6.15
C CYS A 352 1.80 2.76 -7.67
N PHE A 353 0.91 3.60 -8.19
CA PHE A 353 0.64 3.66 -9.62
C PHE A 353 1.88 4.06 -10.44
N TYR A 354 2.53 5.17 -10.07
CA TYR A 354 3.69 5.68 -10.82
C TYR A 354 4.93 4.81 -10.63
N THR A 355 5.13 4.24 -9.44
CA THR A 355 6.26 3.33 -9.18
C THR A 355 6.19 2.06 -10.05
N MET A 356 4.99 1.55 -10.37
CA MET A 356 4.89 0.41 -11.31
C MET A 356 5.33 0.79 -12.72
N ILE A 357 5.07 2.02 -13.17
CA ILE A 357 5.54 2.50 -14.48
C ILE A 357 7.07 2.60 -14.48
N ASP A 358 7.63 3.21 -13.43
CA ASP A 358 9.08 3.27 -13.23
C ASP A 358 9.68 1.86 -13.22
N ALA A 359 9.07 0.91 -12.51
CA ALA A 359 9.56 -0.47 -12.38
C ALA A 359 9.64 -1.20 -13.73
N PHE A 360 8.60 -1.13 -14.55
CA PHE A 360 8.61 -1.76 -15.88
C PHE A 360 9.63 -1.12 -16.82
N ASN A 361 9.73 0.21 -16.79
CA ASN A 361 10.71 0.93 -17.61
C ASN A 361 12.14 0.64 -17.15
N MET A 362 12.41 0.63 -15.85
CA MET A 362 13.72 0.30 -15.29
C MET A 362 14.11 -1.16 -15.58
N ALA A 363 13.16 -2.09 -15.45
CA ALA A 363 13.43 -3.50 -15.75
C ALA A 363 13.90 -3.68 -17.20
N GLU A 364 13.23 -3.08 -18.16
CA GLU A 364 13.59 -3.18 -19.58
C GLU A 364 14.82 -2.33 -19.94
N LYS A 365 14.91 -1.11 -19.41
CA LYS A 365 16.06 -0.22 -19.64
C LYS A 365 17.36 -0.83 -19.15
N TYR A 366 17.36 -1.42 -17.96
CA TYR A 366 18.53 -2.03 -17.35
C TYR A 366 18.61 -3.55 -17.50
N GLN A 367 17.58 -4.17 -18.12
CA GLN A 367 17.54 -5.62 -18.38
C GLN A 367 17.88 -6.42 -17.10
N THR A 368 17.05 -6.25 -16.07
CA THR A 368 17.29 -6.80 -14.73
C THR A 368 15.96 -6.96 -13.97
N PRO A 369 15.88 -7.85 -12.98
CA PRO A 369 14.75 -7.88 -12.07
C PRO A 369 14.57 -6.55 -11.33
N VAL A 370 13.31 -6.10 -11.23
CA VAL A 370 12.92 -4.98 -10.38
C VAL A 370 11.89 -5.48 -9.36
N ILE A 371 12.18 -5.30 -8.08
CA ILE A 371 11.27 -5.59 -6.98
C ILE A 371 10.62 -4.28 -6.53
N VAL A 372 9.29 -4.23 -6.59
CA VAL A 372 8.50 -3.18 -5.97
C VAL A 372 8.09 -3.66 -4.59
N LEU A 373 8.74 -3.13 -3.57
CA LEU A 373 8.57 -3.52 -2.19
C LEU A 373 7.54 -2.61 -1.52
N MET A 374 6.39 -3.16 -1.20
CA MET A 374 5.30 -2.52 -0.48
C MET A 374 5.18 -3.13 0.91
N ASP A 375 4.51 -2.49 1.85
CA ASP A 375 4.05 -3.15 3.07
C ASP A 375 2.53 -3.37 3.06
N LEU A 376 2.04 -4.25 3.94
CA LEU A 376 0.62 -4.59 4.06
C LEU A 376 -0.25 -3.33 4.25
N GLN A 377 0.21 -2.40 5.10
CA GLN A 377 -0.53 -1.18 5.38
C GLN A 377 -0.72 -0.36 4.10
N LEU A 378 0.33 -0.13 3.32
CA LEU A 378 0.23 0.59 2.05
C LEU A 378 -0.59 -0.18 1.02
N GLY A 379 -0.41 -1.49 0.94
CA GLY A 379 -1.10 -2.34 -0.04
C GLY A 379 -2.61 -2.40 0.17
N MET A 380 -3.07 -2.47 1.42
CA MET A 380 -4.46 -2.76 1.77
C MET A 380 -5.26 -1.59 2.33
N ASN A 381 -4.62 -0.53 2.80
CA ASN A 381 -5.33 0.65 3.25
C ASN A 381 -5.82 1.49 2.08
N LYS A 382 -7.03 2.04 2.22
CA LYS A 382 -7.57 2.98 1.25
C LYS A 382 -7.13 4.40 1.54
N GLU A 383 -6.83 5.12 0.49
CA GLU A 383 -6.51 6.54 0.50
C GLU A 383 -7.30 7.26 -0.59
N THR A 384 -7.74 8.47 -0.29
CA THR A 384 -8.29 9.38 -1.30
C THR A 384 -7.17 9.96 -2.14
N VAL A 385 -7.15 9.64 -3.42
CA VAL A 385 -6.12 10.06 -4.36
C VAL A 385 -6.72 10.85 -5.52
N PRO A 386 -5.99 11.83 -6.09
CA PRO A 386 -6.44 12.51 -7.29
C PRO A 386 -6.48 11.54 -8.48
N SER A 387 -7.21 11.90 -9.53
CA SER A 387 -7.14 11.17 -10.80
C SER A 387 -5.70 11.13 -11.32
N PHE A 388 -5.26 9.95 -11.76
CA PHE A 388 -3.91 9.80 -12.30
C PHE A 388 -3.71 10.60 -13.59
N ASP A 389 -2.56 11.25 -13.70
CA ASP A 389 -2.17 11.98 -14.91
C ASP A 389 -1.48 11.03 -15.90
N PHE A 390 -2.24 10.56 -16.88
CA PHE A 390 -1.74 9.65 -17.91
C PHE A 390 -0.74 10.33 -18.87
N ASN A 391 -0.68 11.66 -18.93
CA ASN A 391 0.32 12.37 -19.74
C ASN A 391 1.74 12.22 -19.18
N ARG A 392 1.87 11.88 -17.91
CA ARG A 392 3.16 11.57 -17.27
C ARG A 392 3.66 10.16 -17.57
N VAL A 393 2.83 9.34 -18.22
CA VAL A 393 3.17 7.94 -18.50
C VAL A 393 3.93 7.83 -19.81
N GLN A 394 5.16 7.34 -19.72
CA GLN A 394 5.98 7.01 -20.88
C GLN A 394 6.37 5.55 -20.81
N ILE A 395 6.27 4.83 -21.93
CA ILE A 395 6.70 3.44 -22.02
C ILE A 395 8.09 3.41 -22.66
N ASP A 396 9.10 3.06 -21.86
CA ASP A 396 10.47 2.88 -22.32
C ASP A 396 10.79 1.38 -22.40
N ARG A 397 11.02 0.88 -23.62
CA ARG A 397 11.38 -0.52 -23.89
C ARG A 397 12.89 -0.76 -23.82
N GLY A 398 13.67 0.27 -23.43
CA GLY A 398 15.13 0.21 -23.42
C GLY A 398 15.71 -0.17 -24.80
N ASN A 399 16.76 -0.95 -24.81
CA ASN A 399 17.48 -1.36 -26.03
C ASN A 399 16.85 -2.58 -26.71
N LEU A 400 15.52 -2.70 -26.71
CA LEU A 400 14.83 -3.72 -27.47
C LEU A 400 14.81 -3.33 -28.97
N LEU A 401 15.54 -4.09 -29.79
CA LEU A 401 15.64 -3.81 -31.22
C LEU A 401 14.37 -4.20 -31.98
N LYS A 402 14.02 -3.40 -32.97
CA LYS A 402 13.10 -3.79 -34.02
C LYS A 402 13.83 -4.59 -35.09
N GLN A 403 13.09 -5.32 -35.93
CA GLN A 403 13.69 -6.17 -36.97
C GLN A 403 14.59 -5.37 -37.94
N GLU A 404 14.19 -4.17 -38.31
CA GLU A 404 14.93 -3.27 -39.20
C GLU A 404 16.21 -2.68 -38.61
N GLU A 405 16.39 -2.77 -37.32
CA GLU A 405 17.57 -2.26 -36.58
C GLU A 405 18.64 -3.34 -36.43
N ILE A 406 18.36 -4.60 -36.81
CA ILE A 406 19.33 -5.69 -36.71
C ILE A 406 20.23 -5.64 -37.95
N THR A 407 21.54 -5.46 -37.73
CA THR A 407 22.53 -5.31 -38.81
C THR A 407 22.91 -6.66 -39.44
N GLU A 408 23.52 -6.64 -40.64
CA GLU A 408 23.99 -7.86 -41.29
C GLU A 408 25.07 -8.59 -40.50
N GLU A 409 25.89 -7.86 -39.70
CA GLU A 409 26.86 -8.43 -38.78
C GLU A 409 26.20 -9.27 -37.69
N ASP A 410 25.05 -8.85 -37.19
CA ASP A 410 24.28 -9.56 -36.17
C ASP A 410 23.68 -10.89 -36.69
N ILE A 411 23.49 -11.04 -38.02
CA ILE A 411 22.89 -12.24 -38.61
C ILE A 411 23.71 -13.51 -38.31
N ILE A 412 25.01 -13.40 -38.11
CA ILE A 412 25.89 -14.55 -37.86
C ILE A 412 25.90 -14.86 -36.35
N TYR A 413 26.14 -13.86 -35.52
CA TYR A 413 26.25 -13.99 -34.07
C TYR A 413 25.75 -12.73 -33.36
N PHE A 414 24.53 -12.75 -32.87
CA PHE A 414 24.02 -11.63 -32.07
C PHE A 414 24.76 -11.52 -30.75
N LYS A 415 25.45 -10.38 -30.54
CA LYS A 415 26.27 -10.13 -29.35
C LYS A 415 25.39 -9.63 -28.18
N ARG A 416 24.47 -10.47 -27.70
CA ARG A 416 23.49 -10.15 -26.65
C ARG A 416 24.13 -9.63 -25.37
N TYR A 417 25.33 -10.12 -25.03
CA TYR A 417 26.02 -9.83 -23.77
C TYR A 417 27.35 -9.13 -23.99
N THR A 418 27.46 -8.25 -24.99
CA THR A 418 28.68 -7.48 -25.18
C THR A 418 29.02 -6.67 -23.92
N THR A 419 30.33 -6.58 -23.60
CA THR A 419 30.87 -5.82 -22.48
C THR A 419 31.38 -4.44 -22.88
N ASP A 420 31.21 -4.05 -24.15
CA ASP A 420 31.66 -2.77 -24.68
C ASP A 420 30.70 -1.62 -24.34
N VAL A 421 29.48 -2.00 -23.92
CA VAL A 421 28.45 -1.07 -23.47
C VAL A 421 27.84 -1.55 -22.14
N LEU A 422 27.31 -0.62 -21.36
CA LEU A 422 26.74 -0.91 -20.05
C LEU A 422 25.45 -1.74 -20.17
N VAL A 423 24.60 -1.41 -21.13
CA VAL A 423 23.35 -2.13 -21.43
C VAL A 423 23.37 -2.52 -22.91
N SER A 424 23.43 -3.82 -23.16
CA SER A 424 23.47 -4.38 -24.53
C SER A 424 22.10 -4.28 -25.20
N ASN A 425 22.10 -4.37 -26.54
CA ASN A 425 20.87 -4.54 -27.31
C ASN A 425 20.20 -5.87 -26.96
N ARG A 426 18.88 -5.91 -27.04
CA ARG A 426 18.02 -7.07 -26.78
C ARG A 426 17.16 -7.37 -27.98
N THR A 427 17.00 -8.65 -28.27
CA THR A 427 16.10 -9.18 -29.32
C THR A 427 15.10 -10.14 -28.70
N ILE A 428 14.04 -10.45 -29.42
CA ILE A 428 13.01 -11.41 -29.02
C ILE A 428 12.99 -12.62 -29.98
N PRO A 429 12.50 -13.79 -29.55
CA PRO A 429 12.34 -14.95 -30.42
C PRO A 429 11.58 -14.63 -31.70
N GLY A 430 12.08 -15.13 -32.83
CA GLY A 430 11.48 -14.89 -34.15
C GLY A 430 12.13 -13.76 -34.94
N GLN A 431 12.91 -12.89 -34.36
CA GLN A 431 13.66 -11.86 -35.08
C GLN A 431 14.86 -12.46 -35.81
N LYS A 432 14.87 -12.27 -37.13
CA LYS A 432 15.95 -12.76 -37.99
C LYS A 432 17.25 -12.02 -37.67
N GLY A 433 18.34 -12.77 -37.42
CA GLY A 433 19.63 -12.22 -37.05
C GLY A 433 19.78 -11.93 -35.55
N GLY A 434 18.69 -12.05 -34.78
CA GLY A 434 18.70 -11.80 -33.33
C GLY A 434 18.88 -13.04 -32.44
N ILE A 435 19.26 -14.18 -33.01
CA ILE A 435 19.36 -15.45 -32.26
C ILE A 435 20.56 -15.42 -31.31
N HIS A 436 20.30 -15.75 -30.05
CA HIS A 436 21.31 -15.85 -29.00
C HIS A 436 20.90 -16.92 -27.96
N ASN A 437 21.84 -17.38 -27.13
CA ASN A 437 21.53 -18.22 -25.98
C ASN A 437 21.24 -17.35 -24.76
N ALA A 438 20.17 -17.68 -24.03
CA ALA A 438 19.89 -17.17 -22.71
C ALA A 438 19.92 -18.32 -21.71
N ASN A 439 20.81 -18.26 -20.73
CA ASN A 439 20.98 -19.28 -19.70
C ASN A 439 21.47 -18.69 -18.39
N SER A 440 21.54 -19.50 -17.35
CA SER A 440 21.98 -19.11 -16.00
C SER A 440 23.48 -19.27 -15.74
N TYR A 441 24.24 -19.79 -16.71
CA TYR A 441 25.70 -19.87 -16.60
C TYR A 441 26.37 -18.52 -16.86
N GLU A 442 27.60 -18.34 -16.35
CA GLU A 442 28.44 -17.26 -16.86
C GLU A 442 28.75 -17.51 -18.33
N HIS A 443 28.63 -16.46 -19.15
CA HIS A 443 28.54 -16.63 -20.60
C HIS A 443 29.43 -15.64 -21.37
N SER A 444 29.74 -16.03 -22.60
CA SER A 444 30.38 -15.19 -23.60
C SER A 444 29.43 -14.10 -24.12
N VAL A 445 29.94 -13.22 -24.95
CA VAL A 445 29.16 -12.14 -25.57
C VAL A 445 27.96 -12.61 -26.40
N VAL A 446 27.96 -13.87 -26.84
CA VAL A 446 26.85 -14.49 -27.62
C VAL A 446 25.99 -15.45 -26.78
N GLY A 447 26.23 -15.52 -25.48
CA GLY A 447 25.42 -16.33 -24.54
C GLY A 447 25.86 -17.79 -24.39
N LEU A 448 26.98 -18.21 -24.97
CA LEU A 448 27.53 -19.55 -24.74
C LEU A 448 28.24 -19.61 -23.38
N PRO A 449 28.13 -20.72 -22.61
CA PRO A 449 28.85 -20.89 -21.35
C PRO A 449 30.32 -20.58 -21.47
N SER A 450 30.91 -19.89 -20.50
CA SER A 450 32.30 -19.44 -20.55
C SER A 450 32.92 -19.42 -19.17
N GLU A 451 34.02 -20.17 -19.00
CA GLU A 451 34.85 -20.19 -17.79
C GLU A 451 36.14 -19.34 -17.94
N VAL A 452 36.21 -18.54 -19.01
CA VAL A 452 37.38 -17.69 -19.28
C VAL A 452 37.44 -16.57 -18.24
N LYS A 453 38.48 -16.56 -17.41
CA LYS A 453 38.67 -15.64 -16.28
C LYS A 453 38.45 -14.17 -16.66
N ARG A 454 39.04 -13.71 -17.77
CA ARG A 454 38.90 -12.33 -18.24
C ARG A 454 37.45 -11.98 -18.63
N ASN A 455 36.73 -12.94 -19.22
CA ASN A 455 35.33 -12.76 -19.58
C ASN A 455 34.46 -12.67 -18.31
N THR A 456 34.67 -13.56 -17.34
CA THR A 456 33.97 -13.56 -16.06
C THR A 456 34.07 -12.20 -15.34
N VAL A 457 35.30 -11.65 -15.26
CA VAL A 457 35.52 -10.33 -14.65
C VAL A 457 34.71 -9.27 -15.38
N ARG A 458 34.80 -9.17 -16.71
CA ARG A 458 34.10 -8.16 -17.51
C ARG A 458 32.58 -8.24 -17.39
N GLN A 459 32.04 -9.47 -17.41
CA GLN A 459 30.58 -9.66 -17.30
C GLN A 459 30.08 -9.28 -15.90
N LYS A 460 30.80 -9.64 -14.84
CA LYS A 460 30.47 -9.23 -13.47
C LYS A 460 30.54 -7.71 -13.30
N GLU A 461 31.61 -7.07 -13.75
CA GLU A 461 31.76 -5.61 -13.70
C GLU A 461 30.66 -4.90 -14.49
N LYS A 462 30.31 -5.38 -15.69
CA LYS A 462 29.20 -4.85 -16.48
C LYS A 462 27.89 -4.90 -15.69
N ARG A 463 27.50 -6.06 -15.15
CA ARG A 463 26.27 -6.21 -14.38
C ARG A 463 26.27 -5.34 -13.12
N ALA A 464 27.36 -5.26 -12.38
CA ALA A 464 27.49 -4.42 -11.20
C ALA A 464 27.38 -2.93 -11.53
N ASN A 465 28.15 -2.44 -12.51
CA ASN A 465 28.13 -1.02 -12.92
C ASN A 465 26.76 -0.61 -13.49
N LYS A 466 26.08 -1.54 -14.20
CA LYS A 466 24.73 -1.33 -14.69
C LYS A 466 23.76 -1.02 -13.56
N ILE A 467 23.80 -1.76 -12.46
CA ILE A 467 22.95 -1.54 -11.30
C ILE A 467 23.32 -0.24 -10.56
N GLU A 468 24.58 0.03 -10.31
CA GLU A 468 24.99 1.27 -9.65
C GLU A 468 24.52 2.52 -10.42
N SER A 469 24.33 2.43 -11.74
CA SER A 469 23.80 3.52 -12.57
C SER A 469 22.28 3.58 -12.65
N ALA A 470 21.57 2.57 -12.12
CA ALA A 470 20.13 2.40 -12.28
C ALA A 470 19.35 3.21 -11.23
N LEU A 471 19.18 4.50 -11.48
CA LEU A 471 18.44 5.40 -10.60
C LEU A 471 17.15 5.87 -11.25
N VAL A 472 16.05 5.90 -10.45
CA VAL A 472 14.82 6.60 -10.82
C VAL A 472 15.02 8.10 -10.73
N GLU A 473 14.19 8.88 -11.41
CA GLU A 473 14.29 10.34 -11.41
C GLU A 473 14.19 10.94 -10.00
N ARG A 474 13.34 10.36 -9.14
CA ARG A 474 13.13 10.78 -7.76
C ARG A 474 13.35 9.60 -6.81
N PRO A 475 14.59 9.34 -6.40
CA PRO A 475 14.91 8.22 -5.52
C PRO A 475 14.40 8.40 -4.08
N PHE A 476 14.03 9.60 -3.69
CA PHE A 476 13.40 9.94 -2.41
C PHE A 476 12.55 11.20 -2.52
N VAL A 477 11.71 11.44 -1.51
CA VAL A 477 10.99 12.70 -1.28
C VAL A 477 11.51 13.31 0.01
N LEU A 478 11.98 14.54 -0.04
CA LEU A 478 12.46 15.33 1.09
C LEU A 478 11.42 16.42 1.40
N ASN A 479 10.94 16.47 2.64
CA ASN A 479 10.07 17.53 3.13
C ASN A 479 10.85 18.35 4.15
N GLU A 480 11.18 19.57 3.76
CA GLU A 480 11.94 20.52 4.56
C GLU A 480 10.97 21.45 5.30
N TYR A 481 10.93 21.36 6.61
CA TYR A 481 10.09 22.18 7.48
C TYR A 481 10.88 23.28 8.17
N ASN A 482 12.21 23.23 8.12
CA ASN A 482 13.11 24.11 8.84
C ASN A 482 14.27 24.60 7.96
N ASP A 483 14.72 25.84 8.15
CA ASP A 483 15.89 26.39 7.46
C ASP A 483 17.19 25.75 7.99
N GLU A 484 17.30 25.57 9.30
CA GLU A 484 18.43 24.89 9.92
C GLU A 484 18.24 23.36 9.93
N LYS A 485 19.28 22.64 9.56
CA LYS A 485 19.28 21.17 9.41
C LYS A 485 19.85 20.50 10.67
N ASP A 486 18.98 19.95 11.50
CA ASP A 486 19.38 19.26 12.74
C ASP A 486 19.06 17.76 12.67
N ILE A 487 17.78 17.38 12.70
CA ILE A 487 17.32 16.00 12.69
C ILE A 487 16.62 15.68 11.37
N LEU A 488 16.93 14.51 10.80
CA LEU A 488 16.23 13.95 9.64
C LEU A 488 15.56 12.62 10.02
N LEU A 489 14.24 12.56 9.92
CA LEU A 489 13.51 11.30 9.99
C LEU A 489 13.43 10.66 8.60
N VAL A 490 13.82 9.40 8.50
CA VAL A 490 13.87 8.67 7.21
C VAL A 490 13.04 7.40 7.29
N GLY A 491 12.23 7.14 6.28
CA GLY A 491 11.41 5.93 6.23
C GLY A 491 11.12 5.42 4.83
N VAL A 492 10.31 4.37 4.75
CA VAL A 492 9.81 3.76 3.50
C VAL A 492 8.32 3.44 3.62
N ASN A 493 7.64 3.28 2.49
CA ASN A 493 6.24 2.82 2.40
C ASN A 493 5.28 3.58 3.33
N SER A 494 4.54 2.86 4.18
CA SER A 494 3.48 3.41 5.05
C SER A 494 3.96 4.38 6.13
N THR A 495 5.26 4.48 6.40
CA THR A 495 5.80 5.45 7.36
C THR A 495 5.68 6.90 6.91
N TYR A 496 5.42 7.17 5.63
CA TYR A 496 5.39 8.53 5.06
C TYR A 496 4.47 9.49 5.82
N GLY A 497 3.23 9.10 6.06
CA GLY A 497 2.26 9.94 6.76
C GLY A 497 2.63 10.21 8.22
N VAL A 498 3.10 9.18 8.91
CA VAL A 498 3.51 9.25 10.32
C VAL A 498 4.70 10.19 10.50
N LEU A 499 5.74 10.06 9.67
CA LEU A 499 6.93 10.91 9.68
C LEU A 499 6.56 12.39 9.52
N ASN A 500 5.75 12.70 8.52
CA ASN A 500 5.36 14.08 8.21
C ASN A 500 4.52 14.71 9.33
N LYS A 501 3.60 13.93 9.92
CA LYS A 501 2.78 14.42 11.01
C LYS A 501 3.59 14.60 12.30
N ALA A 502 4.48 13.65 12.62
CA ALA A 502 5.38 13.76 13.77
C ALA A 502 6.32 14.97 13.65
N ALA A 503 6.93 15.18 12.49
CA ALA A 503 7.81 16.34 12.25
C ALA A 503 7.08 17.67 12.43
N LYS A 504 5.83 17.79 11.96
CA LYS A 504 5.02 18.99 12.17
C LYS A 504 4.71 19.24 13.64
N GLN A 505 4.30 18.20 14.39
CA GLN A 505 4.03 18.32 15.84
C GLN A 505 5.27 18.70 16.65
N LEU A 506 6.41 18.11 16.32
CA LEU A 506 7.67 18.39 17.02
C LEU A 506 8.24 19.77 16.66
N LYS A 507 8.01 20.25 15.44
CA LYS A 507 8.31 21.63 15.05
C LYS A 507 7.54 22.65 15.90
N GLU A 508 6.26 22.39 16.18
CA GLU A 508 5.45 23.23 17.09
C GLU A 508 6.03 23.27 18.52
N GLN A 509 6.78 22.24 18.90
CA GLN A 509 7.51 22.17 20.17
C GLN A 509 8.93 22.76 20.10
N GLY A 510 9.31 23.35 18.95
CA GLY A 510 10.60 24.04 18.75
C GLY A 510 11.73 23.14 18.23
N MET A 511 11.49 21.87 17.91
CA MET A 511 12.50 20.98 17.33
C MET A 511 12.69 21.23 15.83
N LYS A 512 13.91 21.09 15.34
CA LYS A 512 14.27 21.27 13.92
C LYS A 512 14.36 19.91 13.23
N ILE A 513 13.24 19.45 12.69
CA ILE A 513 13.09 18.12 12.11
C ILE A 513 12.57 18.22 10.68
N ASP A 514 13.25 17.58 9.76
CA ASP A 514 12.82 17.37 8.38
C ASP A 514 12.54 15.87 8.15
N THR A 515 11.88 15.51 7.03
CA THR A 515 11.59 14.11 6.73
C THR A 515 12.05 13.74 5.33
N MET A 516 12.57 12.51 5.20
CA MET A 516 12.91 11.90 3.92
C MET A 516 12.20 10.56 3.78
N GLN A 517 11.52 10.36 2.67
CA GLN A 517 10.92 9.08 2.34
C GLN A 517 11.66 8.47 1.14
N ILE A 518 12.24 7.30 1.35
CA ILE A 518 13.00 6.57 0.33
C ILE A 518 12.02 5.93 -0.66
N ARG A 519 12.21 6.17 -1.96
CA ARG A 519 11.47 5.54 -3.06
C ARG A 519 12.30 4.48 -3.79
N GLN A 520 13.61 4.57 -3.70
CA GLN A 520 14.53 3.57 -4.22
C GLN A 520 15.47 3.11 -3.11
N ILE A 521 15.27 1.87 -2.65
CA ILE A 521 16.08 1.26 -1.60
C ILE A 521 17.43 0.81 -2.16
N TYR A 522 17.42 0.23 -3.38
CA TYR A 522 18.65 -0.26 -3.99
C TYR A 522 18.64 -0.08 -5.52
N PRO A 523 19.76 0.39 -6.12
CA PRO A 523 20.95 0.90 -5.44
C PRO A 523 20.67 2.18 -4.64
N VAL A 524 21.45 2.41 -3.58
CA VAL A 524 21.33 3.62 -2.75
C VAL A 524 21.86 4.83 -3.51
N ALA A 525 20.99 5.77 -3.83
CA ALA A 525 21.36 6.97 -4.59
C ALA A 525 22.39 7.83 -3.84
N GLN A 526 23.37 8.38 -4.57
CA GLN A 526 24.36 9.31 -3.99
C GLN A 526 23.67 10.51 -3.31
N ALA A 527 22.60 11.03 -3.92
CA ALA A 527 21.84 12.17 -3.38
C ALA A 527 21.25 11.91 -1.97
N VAL A 528 20.96 10.66 -1.60
CA VAL A 528 20.56 10.30 -0.22
C VAL A 528 21.71 10.57 0.73
N ARG A 529 22.91 10.12 0.36
CA ARG A 529 24.14 10.29 1.16
C ARG A 529 24.52 11.77 1.30
N ASP A 530 24.47 12.50 0.21
CA ASP A 530 24.77 13.96 0.19
C ASP A 530 23.76 14.76 1.04
N THR A 531 22.51 14.28 1.11
CA THR A 531 21.50 14.89 1.98
C THR A 531 21.79 14.59 3.44
N PHE A 532 22.18 13.37 3.79
CA PHE A 532 22.51 12.95 5.16
C PHE A 532 23.65 13.78 5.76
N ASP A 533 24.64 14.18 4.94
CA ASP A 533 25.77 15.00 5.40
C ASP A 533 25.35 16.36 5.97
N LYS A 534 24.18 16.88 5.56
CA LYS A 534 23.66 18.18 6.00
C LYS A 534 23.07 18.15 7.42
N TYR A 535 22.75 16.95 7.96
CA TYR A 535 22.07 16.82 9.25
C TYR A 535 23.03 16.34 10.34
N ARG A 536 22.77 16.79 11.58
CA ARG A 536 23.50 16.33 12.78
C ARG A 536 23.19 14.85 13.07
N LYS A 537 21.90 14.50 13.04
CA LYS A 537 21.39 13.18 13.38
C LYS A 537 20.35 12.71 12.39
N ILE A 538 20.35 11.41 12.12
CA ILE A 538 19.43 10.75 11.19
C ILE A 538 18.76 9.59 11.94
N TYR A 539 17.44 9.55 11.93
CA TYR A 539 16.67 8.45 12.49
C TYR A 539 15.96 7.69 11.39
N ILE A 540 16.33 6.42 11.21
CA ILE A 540 15.61 5.52 10.30
C ILE A 540 14.44 4.92 11.07
N VAL A 541 13.22 5.19 10.57
CA VAL A 541 11.95 4.72 11.14
C VAL A 541 11.49 3.53 10.31
N GLU A 542 11.40 2.35 10.93
CA GLU A 542 11.08 1.13 10.19
C GLU A 542 10.31 0.10 11.04
N HIS A 543 9.50 -0.71 10.37
CA HIS A 543 8.66 -1.74 10.98
C HIS A 543 9.37 -3.10 10.96
N ASN A 544 10.55 -3.20 11.58
CA ASN A 544 11.25 -4.48 11.81
C ASN A 544 12.24 -4.35 12.96
N HIS A 545 12.59 -5.50 13.55
CA HIS A 545 13.57 -5.57 14.64
C HIS A 545 15.02 -5.41 14.16
N ASN A 546 15.32 -5.88 12.94
CA ASN A 546 16.70 -6.08 12.50
C ASN A 546 17.33 -4.84 11.85
N LYS A 547 16.68 -3.67 11.88
CA LYS A 547 17.21 -2.42 11.34
C LYS A 547 17.62 -2.57 9.86
N GLN A 548 16.75 -3.17 9.06
CA GLN A 548 17.10 -3.62 7.72
C GLN A 548 17.38 -2.45 6.78
N LEU A 549 16.49 -1.44 6.74
CA LEU A 549 16.69 -0.25 5.91
C LEU A 549 17.94 0.52 6.35
N ARG A 550 18.09 0.72 7.68
CA ARG A 550 19.30 1.36 8.24
C ARG A 550 20.56 0.66 7.77
N THR A 551 20.59 -0.67 7.85
CA THR A 551 21.77 -1.45 7.49
C THR A 551 22.11 -1.33 6.01
N VAL A 552 21.11 -1.39 5.12
CA VAL A 552 21.30 -1.20 3.67
C VAL A 552 21.90 0.18 3.38
N ILE A 553 21.32 1.24 3.94
CA ILE A 553 21.80 2.61 3.70
C ILE A 553 23.20 2.82 4.33
N ALA A 554 23.38 2.38 5.58
CA ALA A 554 24.63 2.55 6.32
C ALA A 554 25.81 1.83 5.65
N SER A 555 25.56 0.71 4.94
CA SER A 555 26.60 -0.01 4.18
C SER A 555 27.22 0.82 3.05
N LYS A 556 26.55 1.87 2.62
CA LYS A 556 26.94 2.79 1.53
C LYS A 556 27.26 4.20 2.00
N TYR A 557 27.17 4.48 3.33
CA TYR A 557 27.35 5.82 3.88
C TYR A 557 28.53 5.85 4.88
N HIS A 558 29.45 6.79 4.66
CA HIS A 558 30.72 6.86 5.38
C HIS A 558 30.60 7.31 6.85
N ASN A 559 29.58 8.10 7.22
CA ASN A 559 29.35 8.59 8.59
C ASN A 559 28.16 7.84 9.25
N SER A 560 28.20 6.51 9.21
CA SER A 560 27.08 5.68 9.68
C SER A 560 26.77 5.81 11.18
N GLU A 561 27.67 6.39 11.97
CA GLU A 561 27.46 6.73 13.39
C GLU A 561 26.41 7.83 13.60
N LYS A 562 26.14 8.66 12.59
CA LYS A 562 25.03 9.62 12.63
C LYS A 562 23.66 8.93 12.55
N ILE A 563 23.59 7.68 12.11
CA ILE A 563 22.33 6.99 11.85
C ILE A 563 21.91 6.16 13.06
N ALA A 564 20.78 6.53 13.65
CA ALA A 564 20.07 5.76 14.66
C ALA A 564 18.81 5.10 14.06
N SER A 565 18.07 4.35 14.86
CA SER A 565 16.83 3.69 14.41
C SER A 565 15.72 3.90 15.44
N LEU A 566 14.52 4.17 14.95
CA LEU A 566 13.26 4.12 15.72
C LEU A 566 12.46 2.95 15.14
N LEU A 567 12.17 1.95 15.98
CA LEU A 567 11.66 0.66 15.53
C LEU A 567 10.28 0.38 16.13
N LYS A 568 9.42 -0.23 15.30
CA LYS A 568 8.16 -0.83 15.73
C LYS A 568 8.04 -2.22 15.07
N TYR A 569 7.77 -3.26 15.85
CA TYR A 569 7.73 -4.63 15.37
C TYR A 569 6.75 -5.51 16.17
N ASP A 570 5.62 -4.91 16.55
CA ASP A 570 4.53 -5.58 17.28
C ASP A 570 3.38 -6.04 16.37
N GLY A 571 3.52 -5.82 15.06
CA GLY A 571 2.51 -6.16 14.06
C GLY A 571 1.37 -5.15 13.93
N ASP A 572 1.42 -4.03 14.65
CA ASP A 572 0.44 -2.95 14.56
C ASP A 572 1.01 -1.76 13.78
N ILE A 573 0.13 -0.88 13.31
CA ILE A 573 0.50 0.35 12.60
C ILE A 573 1.24 1.32 13.53
N TYR A 574 2.08 2.18 12.95
CA TYR A 574 2.77 3.22 13.68
C TYR A 574 1.85 4.42 13.88
N TYR A 575 1.50 4.74 15.13
CA TYR A 575 0.78 5.97 15.44
C TYR A 575 1.74 7.12 15.68
N THR A 576 1.32 8.34 15.31
CA THR A 576 2.18 9.53 15.38
C THR A 576 2.71 9.79 16.80
N HIS A 577 1.87 9.63 17.82
CA HIS A 577 2.28 9.86 19.22
C HIS A 577 3.40 8.90 19.66
N GLN A 578 3.35 7.64 19.23
CA GLN A 578 4.39 6.64 19.54
C GLN A 578 5.75 7.05 18.94
N LEU A 579 5.77 7.55 17.70
CA LEU A 579 7.00 8.03 17.06
C LEU A 579 7.53 9.28 17.77
N VAL A 580 6.64 10.21 18.14
CA VAL A 580 7.01 11.43 18.88
C VAL A 580 7.63 11.07 20.24
N GLU A 581 7.01 10.17 21.00
CA GLU A 581 7.50 9.71 22.30
C GLU A 581 8.87 9.05 22.18
N GLN A 582 9.04 8.11 21.24
CA GLN A 582 10.33 7.44 21.01
C GLN A 582 11.44 8.44 20.65
N LEU A 583 11.15 9.42 19.77
CA LEU A 583 12.16 10.40 19.39
C LEU A 583 12.54 11.31 20.56
N LEU A 584 11.57 11.76 21.37
CA LEU A 584 11.82 12.57 22.54
C LEU A 584 12.62 11.82 23.63
N GLU A 585 12.48 10.50 23.72
CA GLU A 585 13.29 9.67 24.60
C GLU A 585 14.75 9.55 24.11
N GLU A 586 14.96 9.41 22.82
CA GLU A 586 16.30 9.30 22.19
C GLU A 586 17.08 10.62 22.18
N GLU A 587 16.41 11.78 22.23
CA GLU A 587 17.04 13.12 22.23
C GLU A 587 17.20 13.71 23.66
N LYS A 588 16.81 12.98 24.72
CA LYS A 588 17.13 13.33 26.12
C LYS A 588 18.59 13.02 26.46
#